data_882dca2ba053364d5e2b682505cac837
#
_entry.id   882dca2ba053364d5e2b682505cac837
#
_cell.length_a   1.000
_cell.length_b   1.000
_cell.length_c   1.000
_cell.angle_alpha   90.00
_cell.angle_beta   90.00
_cell.angle_gamma   90.00
#
_symmetry.space_group_name_H-M   'P 1'
#
loop_
_entity.id
_entity.type
_entity.pdbx_description
1 polymer ?
#
loop_
_entity_poly.entity_id
_entity_poly.type
_entity_poly.pdbx_seq_one_letter_code
_entity_poly.pdbx_strand_id
1 'polypeptide(L)'
;MVKFKGINHLSMVTGDMDSTIRFWRDLLGMRLVIGWGKPGYRIYFFEISDYDRIAFFEWPGVKPIQEKDAGVAVKGPVAFDHVSLGLETEDELWILKDKLDAAGLWASEVIDHGFIHSIYTFDPNGIALEFSHNIEGIRVHENPIMADSSPSLITLEGSEPQVDKWPRVEKTTPPEERLIYPGFGSELVQQMNKDYQKTGD
;
A
#
# COMPACT_ATOMS: atom_id res chain seq x y z
N MET A 1 18.71 6.04 -15.95
CA MET A 1 17.32 6.19 -15.49
C MET A 1 17.14 5.39 -14.21
N VAL A 2 16.49 5.94 -13.17
CA VAL A 2 16.17 5.21 -11.94
C VAL A 2 15.11 4.15 -12.26
N LYS A 3 15.25 2.93 -11.71
CA LYS A 3 14.26 1.85 -11.84
C LYS A 3 13.57 1.66 -10.49
N PHE A 4 12.25 1.76 -10.48
CA PHE A 4 11.42 1.45 -9.31
C PHE A 4 11.09 -0.05 -9.28
N LYS A 5 10.95 -0.63 -8.07
CA LYS A 5 10.65 -2.05 -7.85
C LYS A 5 9.30 -2.29 -7.15
N GLY A 6 8.39 -1.33 -7.22
CA GLY A 6 7.12 -1.38 -6.50
C GLY A 6 7.07 -0.38 -5.35
N ILE A 7 6.13 -0.57 -4.45
CA ILE A 7 5.93 0.28 -3.26
C ILE A 7 6.60 -0.41 -2.07
N ASN A 8 7.79 0.06 -1.63
CA ASN A 8 8.48 -0.54 -0.49
C ASN A 8 7.54 -0.67 0.74
N HIS A 9 6.85 0.41 1.09
CA HIS A 9 5.73 0.38 2.03
C HIS A 9 4.82 1.60 1.87
N LEU A 10 3.54 1.40 2.18
CA LEU A 10 2.57 2.46 2.37
C LEU A 10 2.29 2.56 3.87
N SER A 11 2.52 3.74 4.47
CA SER A 11 2.29 3.96 5.90
C SER A 11 0.99 4.72 6.13
N MET A 12 0.17 4.18 6.99
CA MET A 12 -1.11 4.74 7.44
C MET A 12 -1.09 4.94 8.95
N VAL A 13 -2.19 5.44 9.51
CA VAL A 13 -2.30 5.75 10.94
C VAL A 13 -3.50 5.00 11.53
N THR A 14 -3.36 4.50 12.76
CA THR A 14 -4.43 3.90 13.53
C THR A 14 -4.47 4.47 14.95
N GLY A 15 -5.65 4.46 15.56
CA GLY A 15 -5.82 4.67 17.00
C GLY A 15 -5.96 3.38 17.79
N ASP A 16 -6.08 2.23 17.09
CA ASP A 16 -6.26 0.89 17.67
C ASP A 16 -5.45 -0.13 16.87
N MET A 17 -4.22 -0.37 17.32
CA MET A 17 -3.32 -1.31 16.66
C MET A 17 -3.79 -2.75 16.80
N ASP A 18 -4.48 -3.10 17.87
CA ASP A 18 -4.91 -4.47 18.11
C ASP A 18 -6.03 -4.87 17.12
N SER A 19 -7.00 -4.01 16.87
CA SER A 19 -8.02 -4.19 15.82
C SER A 19 -7.37 -4.20 14.43
N THR A 20 -6.41 -3.33 14.18
CA THR A 20 -5.66 -3.29 12.92
C THR A 20 -4.91 -4.60 12.67
N ILE A 21 -4.22 -5.15 13.69
CA ILE A 21 -3.52 -6.45 13.59
C ILE A 21 -4.52 -7.58 13.32
N ARG A 22 -5.68 -7.60 14.02
CA ARG A 22 -6.72 -8.61 13.79
C ARG A 22 -7.23 -8.62 12.37
N PHE A 23 -7.41 -7.45 11.76
CA PHE A 23 -7.86 -7.34 10.38
C PHE A 23 -6.74 -7.75 9.39
N TRP A 24 -5.60 -7.08 9.42
CA TRP A 24 -4.57 -7.25 8.39
C TRP A 24 -3.82 -8.59 8.51
N ARG A 25 -3.48 -9.02 9.72
CA ARG A 25 -2.78 -10.28 9.94
C ARG A 25 -3.73 -11.47 9.97
N ASP A 26 -4.77 -11.42 10.81
CA ASP A 26 -5.55 -12.61 11.11
C ASP A 26 -6.68 -12.86 10.09
N LEU A 27 -7.34 -11.81 9.61
CA LEU A 27 -8.41 -11.94 8.60
C LEU A 27 -7.84 -12.01 7.18
N LEU A 28 -7.00 -11.04 6.78
CA LEU A 28 -6.41 -11.00 5.43
C LEU A 28 -5.25 -12.00 5.27
N GLY A 29 -4.66 -12.51 6.35
CA GLY A 29 -3.59 -13.50 6.32
C GLY A 29 -2.20 -12.93 6.07
N MET A 30 -1.99 -11.62 6.21
CA MET A 30 -0.69 -10.98 6.02
C MET A 30 0.23 -11.20 7.21
N ARG A 31 1.48 -11.61 6.97
CA ARG A 31 2.46 -11.76 8.06
C ARG A 31 2.85 -10.41 8.64
N LEU A 32 2.96 -10.35 9.97
CA LEU A 32 3.54 -9.21 10.68
C LEU A 32 5.07 -9.38 10.66
N VAL A 33 5.78 -8.55 9.90
CA VAL A 33 7.21 -8.76 9.58
C VAL A 33 8.16 -7.77 10.26
N ILE A 34 7.67 -6.60 10.68
CA ILE A 34 8.45 -5.61 11.43
C ILE A 34 7.55 -5.03 12.50
N GLY A 35 8.04 -4.89 13.71
CA GLY A 35 7.38 -4.19 14.80
C GLY A 35 8.38 -3.42 15.64
N TRP A 36 8.05 -2.18 15.95
CA TRP A 36 8.80 -1.37 16.90
C TRP A 36 7.86 -0.49 17.69
N GLY A 37 8.20 -0.22 18.93
CA GLY A 37 7.36 0.63 19.77
C GLY A 37 7.93 0.94 21.13
N LYS A 38 7.34 1.95 21.75
CA LYS A 38 7.52 2.37 23.13
C LYS A 38 6.17 2.95 23.62
N PRO A 39 5.98 3.17 24.91
CA PRO A 39 4.74 3.75 25.41
C PRO A 39 4.32 5.02 24.65
N GLY A 40 3.09 5.02 24.13
CA GLY A 40 2.52 6.11 23.33
C GLY A 40 2.91 6.15 21.85
N TYR A 41 3.63 5.13 21.36
CA TYR A 41 4.02 5.06 19.97
C TYR A 41 4.33 3.62 19.56
N ARG A 42 3.69 3.12 18.51
CA ARG A 42 3.98 1.82 17.89
C ARG A 42 3.96 1.95 16.38
N ILE A 43 4.75 1.12 15.68
CA ILE A 43 4.67 0.92 14.23
C ILE A 43 4.80 -0.57 13.92
N TYR A 44 3.92 -1.07 13.07
CA TYR A 44 3.95 -2.44 12.58
C TYR A 44 3.82 -2.48 11.07
N PHE A 45 4.49 -3.47 10.46
CA PHE A 45 4.50 -3.70 9.02
C PHE A 45 3.93 -5.07 8.71
N PHE A 46 2.98 -5.11 7.78
CA PHE A 46 2.36 -6.31 7.24
C PHE A 46 2.89 -6.58 5.85
N GLU A 47 3.27 -7.82 5.57
CA GLU A 47 3.84 -8.24 4.29
C GLU A 47 2.74 -8.41 3.25
N ILE A 48 2.90 -7.77 2.09
CA ILE A 48 2.09 -8.01 0.88
C ILE A 48 2.84 -8.96 -0.03
N SER A 49 4.11 -8.66 -0.29
CA SER A 49 5.04 -9.45 -1.10
C SER A 49 6.44 -9.35 -0.53
N ASP A 50 7.42 -9.99 -1.17
CA ASP A 50 8.83 -9.91 -0.76
C ASP A 50 9.35 -8.45 -0.65
N TYR A 51 8.76 -7.53 -1.40
CA TYR A 51 9.22 -6.13 -1.48
C TYR A 51 8.22 -5.10 -0.99
N ASP A 52 6.91 -5.43 -0.96
CA ASP A 52 5.84 -4.48 -0.68
C ASP A 52 5.22 -4.74 0.69
N ARG A 53 4.91 -3.69 1.44
CA ARG A 53 4.35 -3.77 2.79
C ARG A 53 3.32 -2.67 3.02
N ILE A 54 2.36 -2.95 3.89
CA ILE A 54 1.51 -1.94 4.54
C ILE A 54 2.06 -1.71 5.95
N ALA A 55 2.12 -0.47 6.40
CA ALA A 55 2.54 -0.12 7.74
C ALA A 55 1.51 0.75 8.44
N PHE A 56 1.41 0.60 9.76
CA PHE A 56 0.58 1.44 10.59
C PHE A 56 1.38 2.04 11.74
N PHE A 57 1.28 3.36 11.87
CA PHE A 57 1.68 4.08 13.07
C PHE A 57 0.49 4.21 14.00
N GLU A 58 0.63 3.79 15.25
CA GLU A 58 -0.40 4.04 16.26
C GLU A 58 -0.08 5.31 17.04
N TRP A 59 -1.06 6.20 17.07
CA TRP A 59 -1.01 7.41 17.88
C TRP A 59 -2.23 7.46 18.81
N PRO A 60 -2.03 7.67 20.14
CA PRO A 60 -3.14 7.80 21.07
C PRO A 60 -4.12 8.88 20.65
N GLY A 61 -5.41 8.56 20.68
CA GLY A 61 -6.48 9.51 20.39
C GLY A 61 -6.82 9.70 18.91
N VAL A 62 -6.11 9.05 17.99
CA VAL A 62 -6.54 9.01 16.59
C VAL A 62 -7.84 8.22 16.49
N LYS A 63 -8.78 8.75 15.72
CA LYS A 63 -10.07 8.11 15.43
C LYS A 63 -10.08 7.61 14.00
N PRO A 64 -10.85 6.55 13.70
CA PRO A 64 -11.11 6.13 12.33
C PRO A 64 -11.59 7.32 11.48
N ILE A 65 -11.23 7.33 10.21
CA ILE A 65 -11.78 8.29 9.26
C ILE A 65 -13.22 7.93 8.93
N GLN A 66 -13.98 8.91 8.46
CA GLN A 66 -15.31 8.61 7.90
C GLN A 66 -15.14 7.79 6.62
N GLU A 67 -15.80 6.66 6.56
CA GLU A 67 -15.82 5.82 5.38
C GLU A 67 -16.31 6.59 4.15
N LYS A 68 -15.64 6.39 3.04
CA LYS A 68 -15.96 6.96 1.75
C LYS A 68 -15.75 5.89 0.69
N ASP A 69 -16.78 5.62 -0.09
CA ASP A 69 -16.67 4.70 -1.21
C ASP A 69 -15.57 5.14 -2.19
N ALA A 70 -14.82 4.16 -2.69
CA ALA A 70 -13.79 4.38 -3.70
C ALA A 70 -14.37 5.05 -4.96
N GLY A 71 -13.62 5.96 -5.57
CA GLY A 71 -14.04 6.68 -6.79
C GLY A 71 -15.12 7.75 -6.60
N VAL A 72 -15.69 7.92 -5.40
CA VAL A 72 -16.67 8.98 -5.13
C VAL A 72 -15.97 10.32 -4.98
N ALA A 73 -16.47 11.32 -5.70
CA ALA A 73 -15.90 12.68 -5.70
C ALA A 73 -15.90 13.31 -4.30
N VAL A 74 -14.79 13.90 -3.92
CA VAL A 74 -14.60 14.63 -2.66
C VAL A 74 -14.33 16.10 -2.92
N LYS A 75 -14.58 16.94 -1.90
CA LYS A 75 -14.22 18.36 -1.89
C LYS A 75 -13.27 18.63 -0.74
N GLY A 76 -12.27 19.49 -0.97
CA GLY A 76 -11.30 19.88 0.04
C GLY A 76 -9.93 19.22 -0.13
N PRO A 77 -9.08 19.21 0.89
CA PRO A 77 -7.67 18.81 0.79
C PRO A 77 -7.45 17.29 0.88
N VAL A 78 -8.42 16.45 0.49
CA VAL A 78 -8.27 14.99 0.47
C VAL A 78 -7.44 14.59 -0.73
N ALA A 79 -6.31 13.92 -0.49
CA ALA A 79 -5.37 13.48 -1.52
C ALA A 79 -5.29 11.94 -1.67
N PHE A 80 -6.15 11.21 -0.96
CA PHE A 80 -6.15 9.74 -0.92
C PHE A 80 -7.56 9.23 -1.21
N ASP A 81 -7.69 8.26 -2.11
CA ASP A 81 -8.96 7.63 -2.45
C ASP A 81 -9.06 6.24 -1.81
N HIS A 82 -8.26 5.27 -2.25
CA HIS A 82 -8.22 3.91 -1.71
C HIS A 82 -6.84 3.26 -1.91
N VAL A 83 -6.63 2.11 -1.28
CA VAL A 83 -5.48 1.22 -1.54
C VAL A 83 -5.99 0.01 -2.31
N SER A 84 -5.42 -0.24 -3.47
CA SER A 84 -5.67 -1.47 -4.22
C SER A 84 -4.55 -2.48 -4.00
N LEU A 85 -4.92 -3.72 -3.65
CA LEU A 85 -4.03 -4.85 -3.43
C LEU A 85 -4.29 -5.90 -4.50
N GLY A 86 -3.24 -6.27 -5.25
CA GLY A 86 -3.33 -7.28 -6.29
C GLY A 86 -3.44 -8.69 -5.73
N LEU A 87 -4.33 -9.49 -6.30
CA LEU A 87 -4.47 -10.92 -6.07
C LEU A 87 -3.93 -11.71 -7.27
N GLU A 88 -3.46 -12.92 -7.03
CA GLU A 88 -2.86 -13.73 -8.09
C GLU A 88 -3.92 -14.36 -9.00
N THR A 89 -5.08 -14.73 -8.44
CA THR A 89 -6.16 -15.42 -9.17
C THR A 89 -7.51 -14.75 -8.94
N GLU A 90 -8.42 -14.90 -9.90
CA GLU A 90 -9.81 -14.43 -9.78
C GLU A 90 -10.55 -15.16 -8.65
N ASP A 91 -10.29 -16.45 -8.44
CA ASP A 91 -10.91 -17.23 -7.36
C ASP A 91 -10.59 -16.64 -5.98
N GLU A 92 -9.44 -16.00 -5.81
CA GLU A 92 -9.06 -15.35 -4.56
C GLU A 92 -9.93 -14.14 -4.21
N LEU A 93 -10.51 -13.45 -5.22
CA LEU A 93 -11.52 -12.41 -4.97
C LEU A 93 -12.75 -12.98 -4.25
N TRP A 94 -13.24 -14.12 -4.74
CA TRP A 94 -14.41 -14.79 -4.15
C TRP A 94 -14.11 -15.34 -2.77
N ILE A 95 -12.96 -15.99 -2.58
CA ILE A 95 -12.51 -16.48 -1.27
C ILE A 95 -12.42 -15.32 -0.28
N LEU A 96 -11.91 -14.17 -0.70
CA LEU A 96 -11.77 -13.01 0.17
C LEU A 96 -13.12 -12.36 0.47
N LYS A 97 -14.02 -12.27 -0.53
CA LYS A 97 -15.39 -11.79 -0.34
C LYS A 97 -16.11 -12.64 0.71
N ASP A 98 -16.05 -13.96 0.58
CA ASP A 98 -16.66 -14.90 1.54
C ASP A 98 -16.09 -14.73 2.96
N LYS A 99 -14.79 -14.50 3.10
CA LYS A 99 -14.15 -14.23 4.42
C LYS A 99 -14.64 -12.93 5.04
N LEU A 100 -14.77 -11.87 4.25
CA LEU A 100 -15.27 -10.56 4.71
C LEU A 100 -16.72 -10.69 5.16
N ASP A 101 -17.57 -11.33 4.35
CA ASP A 101 -18.98 -11.58 4.68
C ASP A 101 -19.13 -12.42 5.95
N ALA A 102 -18.33 -13.49 6.09
CA ALA A 102 -18.33 -14.34 7.29
C ALA A 102 -17.85 -13.59 8.55
N ALA A 103 -17.01 -12.58 8.39
CA ALA A 103 -16.57 -11.69 9.47
C ALA A 103 -17.58 -10.58 9.79
N GLY A 104 -18.70 -10.50 9.05
CA GLY A 104 -19.70 -9.44 9.18
C GLY A 104 -19.23 -8.07 8.70
N LEU A 105 -18.23 -8.03 7.84
CA LEU A 105 -17.71 -6.82 7.23
C LEU A 105 -18.38 -6.60 5.88
N TRP A 106 -18.66 -5.35 5.55
CA TRP A 106 -19.19 -5.01 4.24
C TRP A 106 -18.16 -5.28 3.15
N ALA A 107 -18.60 -5.90 2.06
CA ALA A 107 -17.85 -6.03 0.81
C ALA A 107 -18.77 -5.75 -0.37
N SER A 108 -18.23 -5.12 -1.41
CA SER A 108 -18.99 -4.88 -2.65
C SER A 108 -19.24 -6.18 -3.41
N GLU A 109 -20.11 -6.13 -4.41
CA GLU A 109 -20.10 -7.12 -5.49
C GLU A 109 -18.77 -7.04 -6.27
N VAL A 110 -18.45 -8.10 -7.02
CA VAL A 110 -17.30 -8.08 -7.93
C VAL A 110 -17.63 -7.14 -9.09
N ILE A 111 -16.76 -6.16 -9.31
CA ILE A 111 -16.92 -5.12 -10.32
C ILE A 111 -15.88 -5.34 -11.43
N ASP A 112 -16.34 -5.35 -12.68
CA ASP A 112 -15.49 -5.41 -13.86
C ASP A 112 -15.14 -4.00 -14.33
N HIS A 113 -13.85 -3.64 -14.25
CA HIS A 113 -13.28 -2.38 -14.75
C HIS A 113 -12.68 -2.52 -16.16
N GLY A 114 -12.89 -3.64 -16.84
CA GLY A 114 -12.42 -3.91 -18.19
C GLY A 114 -10.96 -4.39 -18.26
N PHE A 115 -10.13 -4.07 -17.30
CA PHE A 115 -8.73 -4.55 -17.22
C PHE A 115 -8.41 -5.26 -15.89
N ILE A 116 -9.25 -5.07 -14.89
CA ILE A 116 -9.23 -5.75 -13.58
C ILE A 116 -10.65 -6.09 -13.14
N HIS A 117 -10.79 -7.18 -12.35
CA HIS A 117 -11.97 -7.43 -11.53
C HIS A 117 -11.65 -7.06 -10.10
N SER A 118 -12.56 -6.37 -9.40
CA SER A 118 -12.30 -5.82 -8.06
C SER A 118 -13.44 -6.03 -7.09
N ILE A 119 -13.11 -6.14 -5.79
CA ILE A 119 -14.03 -5.96 -4.67
C ILE A 119 -13.53 -4.84 -3.77
N TYR A 120 -14.45 -4.16 -3.10
CA TYR A 120 -14.17 -3.04 -2.19
C TYR A 120 -14.64 -3.34 -0.78
N THR A 121 -13.91 -2.82 0.20
CA THR A 121 -14.24 -2.89 1.63
C THR A 121 -13.55 -1.75 2.40
N PHE A 122 -13.68 -1.76 3.73
CA PHE A 122 -12.98 -0.83 4.61
C PHE A 122 -12.20 -1.61 5.67
N ASP A 123 -11.05 -1.09 6.06
CA ASP A 123 -10.33 -1.58 7.22
C ASP A 123 -10.95 -1.00 8.52
N PRO A 124 -10.52 -1.46 9.73
CA PRO A 124 -11.05 -0.93 11.00
C PRO A 124 -10.83 0.56 11.24
N ASN A 125 -9.97 1.20 10.45
CA ASN A 125 -9.70 2.65 10.51
C ASN A 125 -10.59 3.45 9.53
N GLY A 126 -11.49 2.79 8.78
CA GLY A 126 -12.33 3.40 7.75
C GLY A 126 -11.58 3.63 6.43
N ILE A 127 -10.39 3.06 6.26
CA ILE A 127 -9.60 3.20 5.04
C ILE A 127 -10.24 2.34 3.95
N ALA A 128 -10.58 2.98 2.81
CA ALA A 128 -11.12 2.26 1.66
C ALA A 128 -10.06 1.36 1.03
N LEU A 129 -10.41 0.10 0.84
CA LEU A 129 -9.57 -0.94 0.25
C LEU A 129 -10.23 -1.49 -1.01
N GLU A 130 -9.40 -1.76 -1.99
CA GLU A 130 -9.73 -2.53 -3.18
C GLU A 130 -8.86 -3.79 -3.21
N PHE A 131 -9.43 -4.92 -3.57
CA PHE A 131 -8.68 -6.12 -3.94
C PHE A 131 -8.99 -6.42 -5.39
N SER A 132 -7.94 -6.58 -6.20
CA SER A 132 -8.10 -6.65 -7.64
C SER A 132 -7.29 -7.79 -8.27
N HIS A 133 -7.85 -8.40 -9.31
CA HIS A 133 -7.16 -9.35 -10.16
C HIS A 133 -7.14 -8.85 -11.61
N ASN A 134 -5.97 -8.93 -12.26
CA ASN A 134 -5.81 -8.51 -13.65
C ASN A 134 -6.50 -9.49 -14.61
N ILE A 135 -7.26 -8.98 -15.56
CA ILE A 135 -7.90 -9.80 -16.59
C ILE A 135 -6.83 -10.35 -17.53
N GLU A 136 -6.86 -11.68 -17.74
CA GLU A 136 -5.88 -12.37 -18.58
C GLU A 136 -5.86 -11.79 -20.01
N GLY A 137 -4.66 -11.62 -20.56
CA GLY A 137 -4.45 -11.06 -21.91
C GLY A 137 -4.48 -9.53 -21.99
N ILE A 138 -4.88 -8.82 -20.93
CA ILE A 138 -4.86 -7.36 -20.90
C ILE A 138 -3.61 -6.89 -20.18
N ARG A 139 -2.62 -6.42 -20.94
CA ARG A 139 -1.29 -6.01 -20.44
C ARG A 139 -1.10 -4.51 -20.57
N VAL A 140 -1.71 -3.74 -19.65
CA VAL A 140 -1.67 -2.27 -19.69
C VAL A 140 -0.26 -1.68 -19.59
N HIS A 141 0.69 -2.42 -18.97
CA HIS A 141 2.09 -1.99 -18.88
C HIS A 141 2.85 -2.15 -20.21
N GLU A 142 2.44 -3.07 -21.09
CA GLU A 142 2.99 -3.25 -22.43
C GLU A 142 2.25 -2.37 -23.44
N ASN A 143 0.94 -2.25 -23.29
CA ASN A 143 0.06 -1.51 -24.16
C ASN A 143 -0.81 -0.55 -23.34
N PRO A 144 -0.31 0.66 -23.01
CA PRO A 144 -1.07 1.63 -22.23
C PRO A 144 -2.39 2.00 -22.92
N ILE A 145 -3.46 2.06 -22.14
CA ILE A 145 -4.81 2.38 -22.62
C ILE A 145 -5.18 3.79 -22.14
N MET A 146 -5.47 4.69 -23.10
CA MET A 146 -5.89 6.06 -22.83
C MET A 146 -7.28 6.27 -23.46
N ALA A 147 -8.32 6.33 -22.61
CA ALA A 147 -9.72 6.49 -23.04
C ALA A 147 -10.33 7.83 -22.56
N ASP A 148 -9.50 8.84 -22.29
CA ASP A 148 -9.97 10.18 -21.94
C ASP A 148 -10.57 10.86 -23.16
N SER A 149 -11.84 11.26 -23.08
CA SER A 149 -12.54 11.97 -24.16
C SER A 149 -12.21 13.47 -24.26
N SER A 150 -11.50 14.01 -23.25
CA SER A 150 -11.11 15.41 -23.19
C SER A 150 -9.71 15.56 -22.56
N PRO A 151 -8.67 14.97 -23.19
CA PRO A 151 -7.34 14.92 -22.61
C PRO A 151 -6.71 16.31 -22.56
N SER A 152 -5.94 16.59 -21.50
CA SER A 152 -5.14 17.79 -21.40
C SER A 152 -3.98 17.76 -22.41
N LEU A 153 -3.36 18.92 -22.69
CA LEU A 153 -2.19 18.98 -23.56
C LEU A 153 -1.02 18.15 -23.00
N ILE A 154 -0.91 18.03 -21.67
CA ILE A 154 0.12 17.23 -21.02
C ILE A 154 -0.17 15.73 -21.22
N THR A 155 -1.42 15.29 -21.11
CA THR A 155 -1.82 13.90 -21.37
C THR A 155 -1.54 13.50 -22.83
N LEU A 156 -1.71 14.44 -23.79
CA LEU A 156 -1.42 14.22 -25.20
C LEU A 156 0.08 14.07 -25.52
N GLU A 157 0.97 14.35 -24.59
CA GLU A 157 2.41 14.09 -24.74
C GLU A 157 2.72 12.57 -24.76
N GLY A 158 1.76 11.73 -24.39
CA GLY A 158 1.86 10.26 -24.42
C GLY A 158 2.20 9.64 -23.07
N SER A 159 2.36 8.30 -23.05
CA SER A 159 2.60 7.51 -21.85
C SER A 159 4.05 7.55 -21.34
N GLU A 160 5.00 7.92 -22.20
CA GLU A 160 6.41 7.89 -21.85
C GLU A 160 6.85 9.12 -21.05
N PRO A 161 7.81 8.96 -20.10
CA PRO A 161 8.33 10.08 -19.31
C PRO A 161 8.95 11.18 -20.16
N GLN A 162 8.51 12.41 -19.97
CA GLN A 162 9.03 13.61 -20.64
C GLN A 162 10.20 14.19 -19.84
N VAL A 163 11.38 13.58 -19.94
CA VAL A 163 12.55 13.87 -19.09
C VAL A 163 13.13 15.27 -19.27
N ASP A 164 12.80 15.96 -20.37
CA ASP A 164 13.25 17.32 -20.69
C ASP A 164 12.37 18.41 -20.06
N LYS A 165 11.22 18.06 -19.47
CA LYS A 165 10.32 19.00 -18.79
C LYS A 165 10.81 19.44 -17.41
N TRP A 166 11.82 18.75 -16.86
CA TRP A 166 12.42 19.08 -15.57
C TRP A 166 13.90 19.47 -15.73
N PRO A 167 14.45 20.32 -14.85
CA PRO A 167 15.86 20.68 -14.88
C PRO A 167 16.75 19.44 -14.80
N ARG A 168 17.80 19.43 -15.59
CA ARG A 168 18.82 18.37 -15.50
C ARG A 168 19.67 18.56 -14.26
N VAL A 169 20.15 17.44 -13.71
CA VAL A 169 21.13 17.48 -12.62
C VAL A 169 22.44 18.01 -13.18
N GLU A 170 22.82 19.21 -12.77
CA GLU A 170 24.08 19.84 -13.18
C GLU A 170 25.28 19.29 -12.42
N LYS A 171 25.10 19.00 -11.11
CA LYS A 171 26.14 18.47 -10.24
C LYS A 171 25.60 17.32 -9.43
N THR A 172 26.23 16.15 -9.54
CA THR A 172 25.92 14.98 -8.71
C THR A 172 26.63 15.07 -7.37
N THR A 173 26.02 14.53 -6.31
CA THR A 173 26.68 14.41 -5.01
C THR A 173 27.81 13.37 -5.10
N PRO A 174 29.09 13.75 -4.89
CA PRO A 174 30.21 12.83 -4.92
C PRO A 174 30.03 11.73 -3.85
N PRO A 175 30.53 10.50 -4.07
CA PRO A 175 30.39 9.39 -3.13
C PRO A 175 30.86 9.73 -1.71
N GLU A 176 31.94 10.47 -1.56
CA GLU A 176 32.54 10.92 -0.31
C GLU A 176 31.70 11.95 0.47
N GLU A 177 30.80 12.65 -0.21
CA GLU A 177 29.87 13.62 0.38
C GLU A 177 28.52 12.99 0.76
N ARG A 178 28.27 11.69 0.44
CA ARG A 178 27.02 10.98 0.72
C ARG A 178 26.95 10.54 2.16
N LEU A 179 26.23 11.28 2.99
CA LEU A 179 26.04 10.97 4.40
C LEU A 179 24.73 10.21 4.62
N ILE A 180 24.79 9.15 5.43
CA ILE A 180 23.65 8.38 5.88
C ILE A 180 23.50 8.61 7.38
N TYR A 181 22.38 9.18 7.78
CA TYR A 181 22.06 9.43 9.19
C TYR A 181 21.24 8.27 9.76
N PRO A 182 21.51 7.86 11.03
CA PRO A 182 20.73 6.79 11.67
C PRO A 182 19.28 7.25 11.88
N GLY A 183 18.32 6.39 11.48
CA GLY A 183 16.91 6.51 11.80
C GLY A 183 16.55 5.69 13.05
N PHE A 184 15.24 5.65 13.37
CA PHE A 184 14.71 4.89 14.52
C PHE A 184 14.87 3.37 14.39
N GLY A 185 15.16 2.84 13.20
CA GLY A 185 15.29 1.41 12.93
C GLY A 185 16.61 0.78 13.36
N SER A 186 17.58 1.55 13.84
CA SER A 186 18.89 1.02 14.28
C SER A 186 18.77 0.03 15.45
N GLU A 187 17.80 0.23 16.34
CA GLU A 187 17.51 -0.67 17.48
C GLU A 187 16.93 -2.02 17.02
N LEU A 188 16.18 -2.04 15.92
CA LEU A 188 15.60 -3.27 15.34
C LEU A 188 16.69 -4.25 14.90
N VAL A 189 17.71 -3.75 14.21
CA VAL A 189 18.84 -4.58 13.72
C VAL A 189 19.63 -5.14 14.89
N GLN A 190 19.82 -4.36 15.96
CA GLN A 190 20.49 -4.85 17.17
C GLN A 190 19.70 -5.96 17.85
N GLN A 191 18.37 -5.87 17.90
CA GLN A 191 17.51 -6.90 18.48
C GLN A 191 17.53 -8.18 17.61
N MET A 192 17.41 -8.07 16.30
CA MET A 192 17.54 -9.20 15.38
C MET A 192 18.85 -9.96 15.57
N ASN A 193 19.98 -9.25 15.67
CA ASN A 193 21.30 -9.86 15.88
C ASN A 193 21.40 -10.60 17.22
N LYS A 194 20.76 -10.11 18.29
CA LYS A 194 20.69 -10.80 19.59
C LYS A 194 19.87 -12.07 19.54
N ASP A 195 18.77 -12.08 18.80
CA ASP A 195 17.88 -13.23 18.69
C ASP A 195 18.51 -14.33 17.81
N TYR A 196 19.22 -13.98 16.73
CA TYR A 196 20.00 -14.92 15.93
C TYR A 196 21.12 -15.59 16.72
N GLN A 197 21.78 -14.88 17.65
CA GLN A 197 22.82 -15.46 18.50
C GLN A 197 22.27 -16.43 19.56
N LYS A 198 20.99 -16.32 19.94
CA LYS A 198 20.33 -17.22 20.91
C LYS A 198 19.79 -18.51 20.29
N THR A 199 19.54 -18.53 18.97
CA THR A 199 19.00 -19.69 18.25
C THR A 199 20.06 -20.52 17.54
N GLY A 200 21.32 -20.15 17.64
CA GLY A 200 22.48 -20.80 17.00
C GLY A 200 23.28 -21.74 17.88
N ASP A 201 22.75 -22.15 19.06
CA ASP A 201 23.30 -23.20 19.93
C ASP A 201 22.44 -24.45 19.91
#